data_a1fb43c6b7586b9dcc478a2e2c2a7e7c
#
_entry.id   a1fb43c6b7586b9dcc478a2e2c2a7e7c
#
_cell.length_a   1.000
_cell.length_b   1.000
_cell.length_c   1.000
_cell.angle_alpha   90.00
_cell.angle_beta   90.00
_cell.angle_gamma   90.00
#
_symmetry.space_group_name_H-M   'P 1'
#
loop_
_entity.id
_entity.type
_entity.pdbx_description
1 polymer ?
#
loop_
_entity_poly.entity_id
_entity_poly.type
_entity_poly.pdbx_seq_one_letter_code
_entity_poly.pdbx_strand_id
1 'polypeptide(L)'
;MKLDVINLDGKKLESIDLPKSTFGGEVRKDIMHRVVLWQLAKRRAGTASTLTRAEIARTGAKWGRQKGSGNARHGSRRSNIFVGGGRAFGPKPRSFATSLPKQIRAMGLASALASKAADKKLVILDEAKSSSPKTKDMATKLSKLSLQNALFIVDSN
;
A
#
# COMPACT_ATOMS: atom_id res chain seq x y z
N MET A 1 -0.49 -12.70 27.94
CA MET A 1 -1.92 -12.47 27.63
C MET A 1 -2.51 -13.81 27.22
N LYS A 2 -3.58 -14.26 27.88
CA LYS A 2 -4.20 -15.56 27.55
C LYS A 2 -5.29 -15.37 26.51
N LEU A 3 -5.28 -16.19 25.46
CA LEU A 3 -6.35 -16.31 24.48
C LEU A 3 -6.80 -17.76 24.33
N ASP A 4 -8.09 -17.93 24.12
CA ASP A 4 -8.67 -19.24 23.88
C ASP A 4 -8.42 -19.67 22.43
N VAL A 5 -8.04 -20.93 22.25
CA VAL A 5 -7.99 -21.59 20.94
C VAL A 5 -9.37 -22.15 20.64
N ILE A 6 -9.90 -21.84 19.49
CA ILE A 6 -11.20 -22.30 19.04
C ILE A 6 -11.08 -23.12 17.75
N ASN A 7 -12.02 -24.01 17.53
CA ASN A 7 -12.17 -24.70 16.24
C ASN A 7 -13.07 -23.90 15.29
N LEU A 8 -13.18 -24.31 14.04
CA LEU A 8 -14.06 -23.68 13.05
C LEU A 8 -15.56 -23.74 13.39
N ASP A 9 -15.97 -24.56 14.34
CA ASP A 9 -17.34 -24.64 14.83
C ASP A 9 -17.62 -23.73 16.04
N GLY A 10 -16.60 -22.99 16.51
CA GLY A 10 -16.69 -22.06 17.62
C GLY A 10 -16.53 -22.69 19.00
N LYS A 11 -16.14 -23.98 19.09
CA LYS A 11 -15.88 -24.63 20.37
C LYS A 11 -14.49 -24.26 20.87
N LYS A 12 -14.39 -23.88 22.15
CA LYS A 12 -13.11 -23.64 22.84
C LYS A 12 -12.45 -24.99 23.14
N LEU A 13 -11.18 -25.09 22.85
CA LEU A 13 -10.36 -26.28 23.09
C LEU A 13 -9.43 -26.05 24.29
N GLU A 14 -8.49 -25.16 24.16
CA GLU A 14 -7.48 -24.83 25.16
C GLU A 14 -7.16 -23.36 25.17
N SER A 15 -6.30 -22.89 26.07
CA SER A 15 -5.84 -21.51 26.12
C SER A 15 -4.33 -21.43 25.97
N ILE A 16 -3.86 -20.49 25.16
CA ILE A 16 -2.43 -20.26 24.92
C ILE A 16 -2.02 -18.90 25.49
N ASP A 17 -0.83 -18.86 26.10
CA ASP A 17 -0.22 -17.62 26.55
C ASP A 17 0.56 -16.95 25.42
N LEU A 18 0.08 -15.77 24.97
CA LEU A 18 0.76 -14.98 23.98
C LEU A 18 1.95 -14.21 24.57
N PRO A 19 3.09 -14.12 23.85
CA PRO A 19 4.26 -13.40 24.29
C PRO A 19 3.98 -11.90 24.44
N LYS A 20 4.23 -11.35 25.62
CA LYS A 20 4.02 -9.93 25.93
C LYS A 20 4.90 -9.00 25.06
N SER A 21 6.05 -9.46 24.60
CA SER A 21 6.96 -8.70 23.75
C SER A 21 6.33 -8.31 22.40
N THR A 22 5.41 -9.12 21.88
CA THR A 22 4.76 -8.86 20.57
C THR A 22 3.35 -8.33 20.73
N PHE A 23 2.57 -8.88 21.67
CA PHE A 23 1.14 -8.57 21.79
C PHE A 23 0.80 -7.65 22.97
N GLY A 24 1.71 -7.43 23.90
CA GLY A 24 1.52 -6.61 25.09
C GLY A 24 2.18 -5.24 25.03
N GLY A 25 2.76 -4.86 23.89
CA GLY A 25 3.41 -3.57 23.70
C GLY A 25 2.43 -2.40 23.59
N GLU A 26 2.96 -1.19 23.80
CA GLU A 26 2.19 0.04 23.59
C GLU A 26 1.83 0.22 22.10
N VAL A 27 0.58 0.62 21.83
CA VAL A 27 0.10 0.84 20.47
C VAL A 27 0.59 2.20 19.95
N ARG A 28 1.62 2.16 19.12
CA ARG A 28 2.26 3.33 18.51
C ARG A 28 1.62 3.67 17.16
N LYS A 29 0.59 4.53 17.18
CA LYS A 29 -0.14 4.97 15.97
C LYS A 29 0.75 5.73 14.98
N ASP A 30 1.72 6.48 15.46
CA ASP A 30 2.71 7.21 14.66
C ASP A 30 3.55 6.26 13.79
N ILE A 31 4.05 5.17 14.38
CA ILE A 31 4.83 4.15 13.67
C ILE A 31 3.95 3.39 12.66
N MET A 32 2.74 3.00 13.06
CA MET A 32 1.79 2.33 12.17
C MET A 32 1.48 3.20 10.94
N HIS A 33 1.23 4.50 11.14
CA HIS A 33 0.99 5.43 10.05
C HIS A 33 2.18 5.50 9.09
N ARG A 34 3.41 5.58 9.59
CA ARG A 34 4.63 5.57 8.76
C ARG A 34 4.76 4.29 7.93
N VAL A 35 4.45 3.13 8.51
CA VAL A 35 4.47 1.84 7.80
C VAL A 35 3.40 1.80 6.71
N VAL A 36 2.18 2.30 6.97
CA VAL A 36 1.10 2.38 5.98
C VAL A 36 1.50 3.29 4.81
N LEU A 37 2.03 4.49 5.10
CA LEU A 37 2.51 5.40 4.05
C LEU A 37 3.63 4.77 3.21
N TRP A 38 4.55 4.05 3.85
CA TRP A 38 5.61 3.32 3.15
C TRP A 38 5.05 2.25 2.20
N GLN A 39 4.07 1.46 2.66
CA GLN A 39 3.43 0.44 1.83
C GLN A 39 2.68 1.06 0.64
N LEU A 40 1.92 2.14 0.86
CA LEU A 40 1.19 2.86 -0.18
C LEU A 40 2.14 3.47 -1.22
N ALA A 41 3.23 4.08 -0.77
CA ALA A 41 4.26 4.63 -1.66
C ALA A 41 4.90 3.54 -2.54
N LYS A 42 5.18 2.36 -1.96
CA LYS A 42 5.73 1.22 -2.70
C LYS A 42 4.78 0.64 -3.75
N ARG A 43 3.46 0.69 -3.50
CA ARG A 43 2.41 0.20 -4.42
C ARG A 43 2.09 1.18 -5.54
N ARG A 44 2.51 2.44 -5.43
CA ARG A 44 2.20 3.47 -6.40
C ARG A 44 2.91 3.19 -7.73
N ALA A 45 2.15 3.07 -8.82
CA ALA A 45 2.67 2.72 -10.15
C ALA A 45 3.64 3.78 -10.73
N GLY A 46 3.38 5.07 -10.47
CA GLY A 46 4.26 6.15 -10.88
C GLY A 46 4.38 6.37 -12.38
N THR A 47 3.34 6.07 -13.15
CA THR A 47 3.33 6.09 -14.62
C THR A 47 3.04 7.45 -15.24
N ALA A 48 2.76 8.48 -14.42
CA ALA A 48 2.48 9.82 -14.93
C ALA A 48 3.64 10.36 -15.77
N SER A 49 3.35 10.78 -16.98
CA SER A 49 4.35 11.28 -17.93
C SER A 49 3.84 12.50 -18.68
N THR A 50 4.73 13.41 -18.99
CA THR A 50 4.47 14.55 -19.88
C THR A 50 5.58 14.65 -20.91
N LEU A 51 5.24 15.16 -22.10
CA LEU A 51 6.21 15.37 -23.15
C LEU A 51 6.97 16.67 -22.94
N THR A 52 8.29 16.60 -22.94
CA THR A 52 9.18 17.76 -22.95
C THR A 52 9.30 18.35 -24.35
N ARG A 53 9.90 19.53 -24.47
CA ARG A 53 10.10 20.18 -25.78
C ARG A 53 10.94 19.36 -26.77
N ALA A 54 11.73 18.41 -26.30
CA ALA A 54 12.52 17.50 -27.13
C ALA A 54 11.69 16.33 -27.66
N GLU A 55 10.67 15.91 -26.91
CA GLU A 55 9.88 14.69 -27.18
C GLU A 55 8.64 14.95 -28.04
N ILE A 56 8.12 16.19 -28.06
CA ILE A 56 6.91 16.49 -28.84
C ILE A 56 7.20 16.47 -30.36
N ALA A 57 6.24 15.95 -31.11
CA ALA A 57 6.27 15.94 -32.57
C ALA A 57 5.89 17.29 -33.13
N ARG A 58 6.86 18.20 -33.23
CA ARG A 58 6.68 19.54 -33.75
C ARG A 58 7.96 20.05 -34.42
N THR A 59 7.86 21.04 -35.31
CA THR A 59 9.04 21.60 -35.98
C THR A 59 10.08 22.14 -34.99
N GLY A 60 11.33 21.78 -35.20
CA GLY A 60 12.48 22.31 -34.47
C GLY A 60 13.04 23.62 -35.07
N ALA A 61 12.58 24.01 -36.26
CA ALA A 61 13.06 25.19 -36.95
C ALA A 61 12.73 26.47 -36.17
N LYS A 62 13.56 27.49 -36.34
CA LYS A 62 13.31 28.83 -35.83
C LYS A 62 12.03 29.37 -36.44
N TRP A 63 11.11 29.88 -35.61
CA TRP A 63 9.78 30.28 -36.07
C TRP A 63 9.78 31.51 -37.01
N GLY A 64 10.67 32.43 -36.80
CA GLY A 64 10.73 33.65 -37.62
C GLY A 64 12.13 34.24 -37.69
N ARG A 65 12.27 35.28 -38.50
CA ARG A 65 13.54 36.01 -38.66
C ARG A 65 13.94 36.66 -37.33
N GLN A 66 15.24 36.79 -37.09
CA GLN A 66 15.80 37.36 -35.86
C GLN A 66 15.47 38.85 -35.72
N LYS A 67 15.38 39.57 -36.84
CA LYS A 67 15.10 41.01 -36.91
C LYS A 67 14.15 41.32 -38.08
N GLY A 68 13.52 42.49 -38.08
CA GLY A 68 12.70 42.98 -39.18
C GLY A 68 11.22 42.54 -39.16
N SER A 69 10.76 41.84 -38.13
CA SER A 69 9.37 41.40 -38.02
C SER A 69 8.51 42.22 -37.05
N GLY A 70 9.11 43.11 -36.24
CA GLY A 70 8.41 43.84 -35.17
C GLY A 70 7.90 42.98 -34.00
N ASN A 71 7.97 41.67 -34.12
CA ASN A 71 7.49 40.72 -33.12
C ASN A 71 8.59 40.28 -32.16
N ALA A 72 8.20 39.70 -31.04
CA ALA A 72 9.12 39.08 -30.08
C ALA A 72 9.98 37.99 -30.76
N ARG A 73 11.23 37.90 -30.34
CA ARG A 73 12.17 36.88 -30.84
C ARG A 73 11.87 35.53 -30.25
N HIS A 74 11.64 34.53 -31.10
CA HIS A 74 11.36 33.16 -30.68
C HIS A 74 12.31 32.18 -31.39
N GLY A 75 12.61 31.07 -30.70
CA GLY A 75 13.28 29.94 -31.29
C GLY A 75 12.27 28.98 -31.94
N SER A 76 12.31 27.73 -31.55
CA SER A 76 11.39 26.70 -32.04
C SER A 76 10.01 26.80 -31.41
N ARG A 77 8.96 26.41 -32.16
CA ARG A 77 7.58 26.26 -31.66
C ARG A 77 7.39 25.10 -30.65
N ARG A 78 8.41 24.29 -30.44
CA ARG A 78 8.43 23.27 -29.36
C ARG A 78 8.53 23.88 -27.96
N SER A 79 8.89 25.17 -27.85
CA SER A 79 9.04 25.84 -26.56
C SER A 79 7.74 25.81 -25.74
N ASN A 80 7.89 25.78 -24.41
CA ASN A 80 6.76 25.71 -23.47
C ASN A 80 5.89 26.99 -23.46
N ILE A 81 6.35 28.08 -24.02
CA ILE A 81 5.59 29.35 -24.15
C ILE A 81 4.50 29.27 -25.21
N PHE A 82 4.57 28.30 -26.11
CA PHE A 82 3.57 28.15 -27.17
C PHE A 82 2.51 27.12 -26.79
N VAL A 83 1.27 27.40 -27.21
CA VAL A 83 0.19 26.41 -27.12
C VAL A 83 0.58 25.16 -27.93
N GLY A 84 0.49 23.99 -27.33
CA GLY A 84 0.97 22.71 -27.88
C GLY A 84 2.50 22.58 -27.90
N GLY A 85 3.24 23.43 -27.20
CA GLY A 85 4.65 23.22 -26.87
C GLY A 85 4.87 22.20 -25.76
N GLY A 86 6.13 21.85 -25.49
CA GLY A 86 6.48 20.91 -24.45
C GLY A 86 6.15 21.38 -23.04
N ARG A 87 5.96 20.46 -22.10
CA ARG A 87 5.77 20.80 -20.69
C ARG A 87 7.12 21.00 -20.00
N ALA A 88 7.28 22.13 -19.27
CA ALA A 88 8.44 22.36 -18.43
C ALA A 88 8.23 21.67 -17.08
N PHE A 89 9.25 20.95 -16.60
CA PHE A 89 9.26 20.31 -15.29
C PHE A 89 8.01 19.46 -14.99
N GLY A 90 7.42 18.85 -16.00
CA GLY A 90 6.28 17.97 -15.84
C GLY A 90 6.66 16.61 -15.23
N PRO A 91 5.69 15.83 -14.79
CA PRO A 91 5.94 14.52 -14.23
C PRO A 91 6.60 13.60 -15.27
N LYS A 92 7.51 12.78 -14.80
CA LYS A 92 8.12 11.68 -15.56
C LYS A 92 7.90 10.37 -14.80
N PRO A 93 7.79 9.23 -15.50
CA PRO A 93 7.65 7.94 -14.84
C PRO A 93 8.78 7.72 -13.84
N ARG A 94 8.43 7.42 -12.60
CA ARG A 94 9.40 7.16 -11.54
C ARG A 94 8.83 6.21 -10.49
N SER A 95 9.71 5.50 -9.81
CA SER A 95 9.35 4.76 -8.62
C SER A 95 9.15 5.72 -7.43
N PHE A 96 8.10 5.50 -6.65
CA PHE A 96 7.85 6.18 -5.38
C PHE A 96 8.26 5.31 -4.19
N ALA A 97 8.86 4.14 -4.43
CA ALA A 97 9.33 3.26 -3.36
C ALA A 97 10.42 3.94 -2.55
N THR A 98 10.21 4.01 -1.25
CA THR A 98 11.17 4.50 -0.27
C THR A 98 11.63 3.35 0.62
N SER A 99 12.80 3.45 1.22
CA SER A 99 13.27 2.50 2.22
C SER A 99 12.74 2.87 3.59
N LEU A 100 12.38 1.86 4.39
CA LEU A 100 12.03 2.03 5.81
C LEU A 100 12.89 1.04 6.62
N PRO A 101 13.56 1.48 7.70
CA PRO A 101 14.39 0.61 8.54
C PRO A 101 13.65 -0.64 9.00
N LYS A 102 14.33 -1.79 9.04
CA LYS A 102 13.74 -3.07 9.45
C LYS A 102 13.11 -3.00 10.85
N GLN A 103 13.77 -2.31 11.78
CA GLN A 103 13.28 -2.12 13.14
C GLN A 103 11.91 -1.40 13.18
N ILE A 104 11.77 -0.31 12.41
CA ILE A 104 10.49 0.45 12.34
C ILE A 104 9.38 -0.42 11.76
N ARG A 105 9.68 -1.25 10.75
CA ARG A 105 8.70 -2.19 10.18
C ARG A 105 8.27 -3.25 11.20
N ALA A 106 9.21 -3.81 11.94
CA ALA A 106 8.94 -4.79 13.01
C ALA A 106 8.10 -4.18 14.14
N MET A 107 8.48 -2.96 14.60
CA MET A 107 7.70 -2.23 15.61
C MET A 107 6.29 -1.90 15.14
N GLY A 108 6.12 -1.53 13.87
CA GLY A 108 4.80 -1.27 13.28
C GLY A 108 3.91 -2.51 13.25
N LEU A 109 4.48 -3.67 12.90
CA LEU A 109 3.76 -4.94 12.91
C LEU A 109 3.38 -5.34 14.35
N ALA A 110 4.32 -5.27 15.29
CA ALA A 110 4.04 -5.56 16.70
C ALA A 110 2.95 -4.65 17.27
N SER A 111 3.00 -3.34 16.99
CA SER A 111 1.95 -2.38 17.40
C SER A 111 0.58 -2.71 16.78
N ALA A 112 0.54 -3.16 15.52
CA ALA A 112 -0.71 -3.56 14.87
C ALA A 112 -1.30 -4.81 15.51
N LEU A 113 -0.48 -5.82 15.82
CA LEU A 113 -0.90 -7.04 16.51
C LEU A 113 -1.37 -6.74 17.93
N ALA A 114 -0.63 -5.91 18.68
CA ALA A 114 -1.02 -5.47 20.01
C ALA A 114 -2.37 -4.72 20.01
N SER A 115 -2.61 -3.86 19.02
CA SER A 115 -3.90 -3.18 18.86
C SER A 115 -5.05 -4.17 18.63
N LYS A 116 -4.86 -5.17 17.74
CA LYS A 116 -5.87 -6.19 17.48
C LYS A 116 -6.14 -7.07 18.71
N ALA A 117 -5.10 -7.38 19.47
CA ALA A 117 -5.23 -8.12 20.71
C ALA A 117 -5.99 -7.33 21.78
N ALA A 118 -5.70 -6.02 21.94
CA ALA A 118 -6.42 -5.12 22.85
C ALA A 118 -7.90 -4.98 22.48
N ASP A 119 -8.20 -4.88 21.19
CA ASP A 119 -9.56 -4.77 20.63
C ASP A 119 -10.32 -6.12 20.65
N LYS A 120 -9.71 -7.21 21.15
CA LYS A 120 -10.26 -8.59 21.12
C LYS A 120 -10.64 -9.07 19.70
N LYS A 121 -9.91 -8.60 18.69
CA LYS A 121 -10.09 -8.95 17.27
C LYS A 121 -9.08 -9.99 16.78
N LEU A 122 -8.34 -10.59 17.70
CA LEU A 122 -7.41 -11.68 17.42
C LEU A 122 -8.08 -13.00 17.82
N VAL A 123 -8.18 -13.91 16.87
CA VAL A 123 -8.77 -15.25 17.06
C VAL A 123 -7.71 -16.28 16.74
N ILE A 124 -7.54 -17.27 17.58
CA ILE A 124 -6.62 -18.39 17.37
C ILE A 124 -7.45 -19.61 17.01
N LEU A 125 -7.17 -20.15 15.82
CA LEU A 125 -7.80 -21.39 15.35
C LEU A 125 -6.83 -22.54 15.53
N ASP A 126 -7.34 -23.71 15.95
CA ASP A 126 -6.59 -24.95 16.03
C ASP A 126 -6.25 -25.45 14.63
N GLU A 127 -7.25 -25.73 13.82
CA GLU A 127 -7.09 -26.12 12.43
C GLU A 127 -8.00 -25.29 11.49
N ALA A 128 -7.45 -24.83 10.38
CA ALA A 128 -8.19 -24.11 9.34
C ALA A 128 -8.60 -25.03 8.17
N LYS A 129 -8.81 -26.34 8.45
CA LYS A 129 -9.19 -27.34 7.43
C LYS A 129 -10.70 -27.50 7.35
N SER A 130 -11.24 -27.51 6.13
CA SER A 130 -12.63 -27.89 5.89
C SER A 130 -12.71 -29.31 5.34
N SER A 131 -13.63 -30.10 5.86
CA SER A 131 -13.88 -31.48 5.38
C SER A 131 -14.49 -31.53 3.97
N SER A 132 -15.11 -30.44 3.52
CA SER A 132 -15.69 -30.34 2.17
C SER A 132 -15.22 -29.06 1.46
N PRO A 133 -15.02 -29.09 0.12
CA PRO A 133 -14.62 -27.92 -0.65
C PRO A 133 -15.78 -26.95 -0.94
N LYS A 134 -16.91 -27.07 -0.22
CA LYS A 134 -18.10 -26.25 -0.44
C LYS A 134 -17.95 -24.88 0.23
N THR A 135 -18.02 -23.83 -0.57
CA THR A 135 -17.96 -22.43 -0.09
C THR A 135 -19.09 -22.08 0.86
N LYS A 136 -20.30 -22.65 0.68
CA LYS A 136 -21.47 -22.45 1.54
C LYS A 136 -21.20 -22.89 2.98
N ASP A 137 -20.58 -24.06 3.16
CA ASP A 137 -20.28 -24.62 4.48
C ASP A 137 -19.23 -23.73 5.20
N MET A 138 -18.22 -23.25 4.47
CA MET A 138 -17.23 -22.34 5.02
C MET A 138 -17.87 -20.99 5.41
N ALA A 139 -18.74 -20.43 4.55
CA ALA A 139 -19.43 -19.18 4.84
C ALA A 139 -20.29 -19.28 6.12
N THR A 140 -20.99 -20.41 6.33
CA THR A 140 -21.77 -20.63 7.57
C THR A 140 -20.88 -20.74 8.80
N LYS A 141 -19.73 -21.40 8.72
CA LYS A 141 -18.76 -21.48 9.82
C LYS A 141 -18.17 -20.12 10.18
N LEU A 142 -17.76 -19.33 9.17
CA LEU A 142 -17.22 -17.99 9.38
C LEU A 142 -18.27 -17.02 9.96
N SER A 143 -19.53 -17.15 9.53
CA SER A 143 -20.62 -16.36 10.10
C SER A 143 -20.88 -16.67 11.57
N LYS A 144 -20.78 -17.94 11.98
CA LYS A 144 -20.87 -18.35 13.41
C LYS A 144 -19.77 -17.72 14.26
N LEU A 145 -18.56 -17.59 13.70
CA LEU A 145 -17.41 -16.95 14.36
C LEU A 145 -17.44 -15.41 14.27
N SER A 146 -18.46 -14.82 13.63
CA SER A 146 -18.58 -13.38 13.37
C SER A 146 -17.40 -12.81 12.56
N LEU A 147 -16.76 -13.64 11.74
CA LEU A 147 -15.60 -13.28 10.92
C LEU A 147 -16.04 -12.86 9.51
N GLN A 148 -16.61 -11.66 9.38
CA GLN A 148 -17.02 -11.12 8.06
C GLN A 148 -15.85 -10.59 7.24
N ASN A 149 -14.84 -10.03 7.91
CA ASN A 149 -13.65 -9.48 7.27
C ASN A 149 -12.43 -9.85 8.11
N ALA A 150 -11.75 -10.92 7.74
CA ALA A 150 -10.63 -11.47 8.49
C ALA A 150 -9.46 -11.86 7.59
N LEU A 151 -8.25 -11.74 8.12
CA LEU A 151 -7.03 -12.26 7.52
C LEU A 151 -6.67 -13.57 8.21
N PHE A 152 -6.59 -14.65 7.45
CA PHE A 152 -6.09 -15.95 7.92
C PHE A 152 -4.59 -16.02 7.70
N ILE A 153 -3.86 -16.36 8.75
CA ILE A 153 -2.43 -16.63 8.72
C ILE A 153 -2.28 -18.11 9.02
N VAL A 154 -1.81 -18.85 8.04
CA VAL A 154 -1.58 -20.30 8.14
C VAL A 154 -0.14 -20.60 7.77
N ASP A 155 0.42 -21.67 8.36
CA ASP A 155 1.69 -22.21 7.89
C ASP A 155 1.49 -22.82 6.49
N SER A 156 2.38 -22.50 5.57
CA SER A 156 2.38 -23.15 4.25
C SER A 156 2.93 -24.56 4.42
N ASN A 157 2.11 -25.56 4.14
CA ASN A 157 2.57 -26.90 3.89
C ASN A 157 3.21 -27.01 2.50
#